data_d7aa46a21670e4d514dec8f62cca42cd
#
_entry.id   d7aa46a21670e4d514dec8f62cca42cd
#
_cell.length_a   1.000
_cell.length_b   1.000
_cell.length_c   1.000
_cell.angle_alpha   90.00
_cell.angle_beta   90.00
_cell.angle_gamma   90.00
#
_symmetry.space_group_name_H-M   'P 1'
#
loop_
_entity.id
_entity.type
_entity.pdbx_description
1 polymer ?
#
loop_
_entity_poly.entity_id
_entity_poly.type
_entity_poly.pdbx_seq_one_letter_code
_entity_poly.pdbx_strand_id
1 'polypeptide(L)'
;MKFILLLVSIIYLSLSNFHCLAKEAKSDVGILKVGLIVPLSGRHQEIGKSVLNSIRLALSKTNSDQIEIFPKDNYSNPEKTLYAARQLESEGVRIVIGPVFHKNLINLEKVQNLTFLSLSNKTKIIPKNVITIGINANSQINAIVDFIKKENLNKTIVLVPKSDRKSVV
;
A
#
# COMPACT_ATOMS: atom_id res chain seq x y z
N MET A 1 25.12 59.69 -33.22
CA MET A 1 25.88 58.84 -32.30
C MET A 1 25.26 58.72 -30.91
N LYS A 2 24.88 59.81 -30.26
CA LYS A 2 24.27 59.79 -28.91
C LYS A 2 22.96 59.00 -28.82
N PHE A 3 22.12 59.01 -29.85
CA PHE A 3 20.83 58.31 -29.88
C PHE A 3 20.95 56.77 -29.95
N ILE A 4 21.98 56.30 -30.64
CA ILE A 4 22.27 54.86 -30.76
C ILE A 4 22.77 54.28 -29.44
N LEU A 5 23.60 55.03 -28.70
CA LEU A 5 24.07 54.65 -27.37
C LEU A 5 22.92 54.53 -26.34
N LEU A 6 21.94 55.41 -26.45
CA LEU A 6 20.77 55.40 -25.55
C LEU A 6 19.86 54.20 -25.83
N LEU A 7 19.67 53.84 -27.10
CA LEU A 7 18.90 52.65 -27.49
C LEU A 7 19.57 51.33 -27.04
N VAL A 8 20.91 51.24 -27.17
CA VAL A 8 21.67 50.09 -26.71
C VAL A 8 21.62 49.96 -25.18
N SER A 9 21.64 51.05 -24.44
CA SER A 9 21.50 51.04 -22.98
C SER A 9 20.13 50.58 -22.52
N ILE A 10 19.06 50.94 -23.21
CA ILE A 10 17.70 50.51 -22.87
C ILE A 10 17.50 49.02 -23.15
N ILE A 11 18.08 48.51 -24.24
CA ILE A 11 18.04 47.08 -24.57
C ILE A 11 18.85 46.25 -23.53
N TYR A 12 19.99 46.77 -23.07
CA TYR A 12 20.77 46.08 -22.02
C TYR A 12 20.06 46.05 -20.67
N LEU A 13 19.34 47.13 -20.32
CA LEU A 13 18.52 47.19 -19.09
C LEU A 13 17.31 46.22 -19.14
N SER A 14 16.74 46.00 -20.32
CA SER A 14 15.60 45.09 -20.47
C SER A 14 16.02 43.60 -20.45
N LEU A 15 17.26 43.27 -20.87
CA LEU A 15 17.78 41.89 -20.80
C LEU A 15 18.23 41.48 -19.38
N SER A 16 18.58 42.43 -18.53
CA SER A 16 19.03 42.13 -17.15
C SER A 16 17.90 41.72 -16.20
N ASN A 17 16.63 41.97 -16.55
CA ASN A 17 15.47 41.56 -15.73
C ASN A 17 14.91 40.21 -16.07
N PHE A 18 15.51 39.45 -17.03
CA PHE A 18 15.13 38.07 -17.35
C PHE A 18 15.96 37.05 -16.58
N HIS A 19 16.34 37.34 -15.35
CA HIS A 19 16.60 36.29 -14.39
C HIS A 19 15.23 35.82 -13.91
N CYS A 20 14.59 35.00 -14.76
CA CYS A 20 13.53 34.15 -14.32
C CYS A 20 14.12 33.27 -13.21
N LEU A 21 13.86 33.68 -11.97
CA LEU A 21 13.95 32.79 -10.82
C LEU A 21 13.00 31.64 -11.11
N ALA A 22 13.49 30.65 -11.82
CA ALA A 22 12.98 29.30 -11.73
C ALA A 22 13.23 28.90 -10.26
N LYS A 23 12.36 29.37 -9.38
CA LYS A 23 12.18 28.80 -8.05
C LYS A 23 11.84 27.36 -8.38
N GLU A 24 12.83 26.47 -8.23
CA GLU A 24 12.54 25.04 -8.16
C GLU A 24 11.37 24.95 -7.19
N ALA A 25 10.20 24.62 -7.72
CA ALA A 25 9.08 24.23 -6.92
C ALA A 25 9.55 22.92 -6.27
N LYS A 26 10.24 23.05 -5.13
CA LYS A 26 10.39 21.97 -4.18
C LYS A 26 8.96 21.56 -3.94
N SER A 27 8.53 20.51 -4.64
CA SER A 27 7.24 19.90 -4.39
C SER A 27 7.27 19.61 -2.89
N ASP A 28 6.47 20.32 -2.15
CA ASP A 28 6.19 20.01 -0.75
C ASP A 28 5.48 18.65 -0.83
N VAL A 29 6.28 17.58 -0.94
CA VAL A 29 5.80 16.20 -0.96
C VAL A 29 5.35 15.98 0.45
N GLY A 30 4.07 16.29 0.69
CA GLY A 30 3.46 16.14 1.98
C GLY A 30 3.67 14.71 2.49
N ILE A 31 3.76 14.56 3.81
CA ILE A 31 3.92 13.26 4.46
C ILE A 31 2.74 12.36 4.05
N LEU A 32 3.04 11.21 3.43
CA LEU A 32 2.05 10.20 3.07
C LEU A 32 1.64 9.44 4.32
N LYS A 33 0.40 9.65 4.76
CA LYS A 33 -0.19 8.91 5.88
C LYS A 33 -0.70 7.56 5.40
N VAL A 34 -0.16 6.47 5.95
CA VAL A 34 -0.56 5.11 5.65
C VAL A 34 -1.09 4.44 6.91
N GLY A 35 -2.32 3.97 6.88
CA GLY A 35 -2.91 3.20 7.96
C GLY A 35 -2.40 1.76 7.97
N LEU A 36 -2.34 1.16 9.14
CA LEU A 36 -2.06 -0.26 9.31
C LEU A 36 -3.12 -0.87 10.22
N ILE A 37 -3.96 -1.75 9.70
CA ILE A 37 -4.98 -2.47 10.47
C ILE A 37 -4.63 -3.95 10.55
N VAL A 38 -4.12 -4.37 11.70
CA VAL A 38 -3.68 -5.74 11.97
C VAL A 38 -4.02 -6.12 13.41
N PRO A 39 -4.07 -7.42 13.77
CA PRO A 39 -4.26 -7.84 15.16
C PRO A 39 -2.97 -7.60 15.94
N LEU A 40 -2.92 -6.56 16.75
CA LEU A 40 -1.77 -6.26 17.64
C LEU A 40 -1.93 -6.88 19.02
N SER A 41 -3.11 -7.41 19.33
CA SER A 41 -3.42 -8.14 20.56
C SER A 41 -4.25 -9.40 20.30
N GLY A 42 -4.43 -10.23 21.34
CA GLY A 42 -5.20 -11.46 21.30
C GLY A 42 -4.48 -12.61 20.58
N ARG A 43 -5.27 -13.63 20.18
CA ARG A 43 -4.75 -14.91 19.66
C ARG A 43 -3.79 -14.77 18.47
N HIS A 44 -3.98 -13.75 17.63
CA HIS A 44 -3.24 -13.56 16.39
C HIS A 44 -2.25 -12.41 16.45
N GLN A 45 -1.91 -11.93 17.64
CA GLN A 45 -1.02 -10.77 17.84
C GLN A 45 0.36 -10.94 17.18
N GLU A 46 0.90 -12.17 17.17
CA GLU A 46 2.22 -12.42 16.57
C GLU A 46 2.26 -12.14 15.08
N ILE A 47 1.16 -12.43 14.37
CA ILE A 47 1.04 -12.10 12.95
C ILE A 47 1.03 -10.58 12.76
N GLY A 48 0.24 -9.87 13.54
CA GLY A 48 0.16 -8.41 13.46
C GLY A 48 1.48 -7.72 13.80
N LYS A 49 2.16 -8.18 14.84
CA LYS A 49 3.49 -7.68 15.21
C LYS A 49 4.52 -7.95 14.11
N SER A 50 4.49 -9.13 13.49
CA SER A 50 5.37 -9.47 12.36
C SER A 50 5.17 -8.53 11.19
N VAL A 51 3.91 -8.24 10.83
CA VAL A 51 3.60 -7.27 9.76
C VAL A 51 4.09 -5.88 10.12
N LEU A 52 3.82 -5.40 11.33
CA LEU A 52 4.28 -4.08 11.79
C LEU A 52 5.81 -3.96 11.75
N ASN A 53 6.52 -4.99 12.20
CA ASN A 53 7.99 -5.01 12.20
C ASN A 53 8.54 -5.05 10.75
N SER A 54 7.89 -5.79 9.85
CA SER A 54 8.27 -5.83 8.43
C SER A 54 8.12 -4.46 7.77
N ILE A 55 7.06 -3.72 8.08
CA ILE A 55 6.86 -2.36 7.58
C ILE A 55 7.93 -1.42 8.13
N ARG A 56 8.22 -1.48 9.43
CA ARG A 56 9.29 -0.67 10.05
C ARG A 56 10.64 -0.93 9.41
N LEU A 57 10.95 -2.21 9.15
CA LEU A 57 12.19 -2.59 8.47
C LEU A 57 12.24 -2.07 7.03
N ALA A 58 11.13 -2.13 6.30
CA ALA A 58 11.05 -1.59 4.95
C ALA A 58 11.28 -0.07 4.93
N LEU A 59 10.64 0.67 5.84
CA LEU A 59 10.82 2.12 5.96
C LEU A 59 12.27 2.49 6.31
N SER A 60 12.89 1.77 7.25
CA SER A 60 14.29 2.03 7.62
C SER A 60 15.27 1.80 6.48
N LYS A 61 14.99 0.84 5.57
CA LYS A 61 15.81 0.57 4.38
C LYS A 61 15.63 1.60 3.27
N THR A 62 14.47 2.21 3.17
CA THR A 62 14.17 3.21 2.14
C THR A 62 14.56 4.63 2.55
N ASN A 63 14.97 4.84 3.82
CA ASN A 63 15.22 6.16 4.40
C ASN A 63 14.13 7.18 4.07
N SER A 64 12.87 6.73 4.08
CA SER A 64 11.75 7.56 3.67
C SER A 64 11.14 8.26 4.87
N ASP A 65 11.51 9.52 5.07
CA ASP A 65 10.87 10.41 6.05
C ASP A 65 9.51 10.92 5.55
N GLN A 66 9.11 10.51 4.34
CA GLN A 66 7.87 10.96 3.69
C GLN A 66 6.67 10.05 3.96
N ILE A 67 6.86 8.95 4.68
CA ILE A 67 5.79 7.99 4.99
C ILE A 67 5.62 7.87 6.50
N GLU A 68 4.42 8.13 6.97
CA GLU A 68 4.04 7.96 8.37
C GLU A 68 3.02 6.81 8.51
N ILE A 69 3.28 5.86 9.41
CA ILE A 69 2.42 4.70 9.63
C ILE A 69 1.54 4.90 10.86
N PHE A 70 0.23 4.71 10.69
CA PHE A 70 -0.80 4.78 11.73
C PHE A 70 -1.32 3.38 12.08
N PRO A 71 -0.72 2.69 13.07
CA PRO A 71 -1.15 1.35 13.44
C PRO A 71 -2.43 1.38 14.28
N LYS A 72 -3.38 0.50 13.94
CA LYS A 72 -4.62 0.26 14.68
C LYS A 72 -4.80 -1.23 14.92
N ASP A 73 -5.15 -1.60 16.13
CA ASP A 73 -5.47 -2.98 16.50
C ASP A 73 -6.92 -3.31 16.14
N ASN A 74 -7.12 -4.36 15.37
CA ASN A 74 -8.45 -4.85 15.04
C ASN A 74 -8.87 -6.12 15.81
N TYR A 75 -8.04 -6.66 16.68
CA TYR A 75 -8.31 -7.87 17.48
C TYR A 75 -8.80 -9.06 16.62
N SER A 76 -8.48 -9.11 15.34
CA SER A 76 -9.06 -10.05 14.37
C SER A 76 -10.59 -10.02 14.31
N ASN A 77 -11.23 -8.90 14.62
CA ASN A 77 -12.67 -8.71 14.69
C ASN A 77 -13.15 -7.78 13.57
N PRO A 78 -14.21 -8.14 12.80
CA PRO A 78 -14.72 -7.33 11.70
C PRO A 78 -15.24 -5.94 12.14
N GLU A 79 -15.95 -5.84 13.26
CA GLU A 79 -16.51 -4.59 13.74
C GLU A 79 -15.41 -3.63 14.20
N LYS A 80 -14.42 -4.15 14.92
CA LYS A 80 -13.24 -3.37 15.32
C LYS A 80 -12.40 -2.95 14.12
N THR A 81 -12.36 -3.77 13.06
CA THR A 81 -11.71 -3.41 11.80
C THR A 81 -12.41 -2.22 11.15
N LEU A 82 -13.73 -2.24 11.07
CA LEU A 82 -14.50 -1.12 10.52
C LEU A 82 -14.36 0.15 11.39
N TYR A 83 -14.35 0.01 12.71
CA TYR A 83 -14.12 1.13 13.62
C TYR A 83 -12.72 1.76 13.41
N ALA A 84 -11.68 0.93 13.37
CA ALA A 84 -10.31 1.37 13.10
C ALA A 84 -10.18 2.07 11.74
N ALA A 85 -10.88 1.57 10.71
CA ALA A 85 -10.92 2.18 9.40
C ALA A 85 -11.53 3.59 9.43
N ARG A 86 -12.65 3.78 10.14
CA ARG A 86 -13.26 5.11 10.30
C ARG A 86 -12.36 6.10 11.04
N GLN A 87 -11.62 5.63 12.06
CA GLN A 87 -10.65 6.47 12.74
C GLN A 87 -9.54 6.93 11.79
N LEU A 88 -8.97 6.00 11.00
CA LEU A 88 -7.94 6.34 10.01
C LEU A 88 -8.45 7.31 8.94
N GLU A 89 -9.70 7.14 8.49
CA GLU A 89 -10.33 8.07 7.55
C GLU A 89 -10.42 9.49 8.14
N SER A 90 -10.81 9.62 9.41
CA SER A 90 -10.89 10.92 10.10
C SER A 90 -9.51 11.54 10.36
N GLU A 91 -8.44 10.74 10.46
CA GLU A 91 -7.05 11.17 10.58
C GLU A 91 -6.43 11.59 9.21
N GLY A 92 -7.24 11.54 8.13
CA GLY A 92 -6.82 11.94 6.78
C GLY A 92 -6.03 10.88 6.02
N VAL A 93 -6.00 9.64 6.51
CA VAL A 93 -5.43 8.49 5.79
C VAL A 93 -6.26 8.18 4.55
N ARG A 94 -5.60 7.69 3.49
CA ARG A 94 -6.25 7.26 2.24
C ARG A 94 -5.91 5.81 1.88
N ILE A 95 -4.75 5.33 2.30
CA ILE A 95 -4.24 3.99 2.00
C ILE A 95 -4.06 3.24 3.32
N VAL A 96 -4.59 2.03 3.39
CA VAL A 96 -4.51 1.17 4.58
C VAL A 96 -3.92 -0.18 4.21
N ILE A 97 -2.87 -0.60 4.88
CA ILE A 97 -2.31 -1.95 4.80
C ILE A 97 -3.08 -2.84 5.77
N GLY A 98 -3.58 -3.96 5.29
CA GLY A 98 -4.46 -4.85 6.05
C GLY A 98 -5.92 -4.74 5.60
N PRO A 99 -6.82 -5.44 6.27
CA PRO A 99 -6.58 -6.44 7.32
C PRO A 99 -5.93 -7.74 6.78
N VAL A 100 -5.47 -8.57 7.73
CA VAL A 100 -4.83 -9.86 7.40
C VAL A 100 -5.87 -10.93 7.01
N PHE A 101 -6.95 -11.00 7.75
CA PHE A 101 -7.93 -12.06 7.60
C PHE A 101 -9.12 -11.64 6.74
N HIS A 102 -9.54 -12.52 5.83
CA HIS A 102 -10.67 -12.30 4.92
C HIS A 102 -11.98 -11.91 5.66
N LYS A 103 -12.28 -12.55 6.79
CA LYS A 103 -13.48 -12.24 7.58
C LYS A 103 -13.56 -10.77 8.01
N ASN A 104 -12.43 -10.10 8.12
CA ASN A 104 -12.35 -8.70 8.53
C ASN A 104 -12.57 -7.72 7.37
N LEU A 105 -12.78 -8.20 6.15
CA LEU A 105 -13.11 -7.37 4.98
C LEU A 105 -14.60 -6.97 4.95
N ILE A 106 -15.43 -7.64 5.77
CA ILE A 106 -16.88 -7.38 5.82
C ILE A 106 -17.13 -5.93 6.19
N ASN A 107 -18.01 -5.29 5.43
CA ASN A 107 -18.45 -3.90 5.61
C ASN A 107 -17.39 -2.80 5.34
N LEU A 108 -16.20 -3.12 4.81
CA LEU A 108 -15.21 -2.09 4.49
C LEU A 108 -15.64 -1.19 3.34
N GLU A 109 -16.58 -1.60 2.50
CA GLU A 109 -17.21 -0.75 1.48
C GLU A 109 -17.95 0.46 2.05
N LYS A 110 -18.25 0.46 3.36
CA LYS A 110 -18.84 1.60 4.06
C LYS A 110 -17.88 2.77 4.30
N VAL A 111 -16.58 2.57 4.04
CA VAL A 111 -15.50 3.56 4.21
C VAL A 111 -14.89 3.82 2.84
N GLN A 112 -15.62 4.58 2.00
CA GLN A 112 -15.32 4.72 0.57
C GLN A 112 -14.06 5.51 0.24
N ASN A 113 -13.63 6.38 1.16
CA ASN A 113 -12.44 7.21 0.97
C ASN A 113 -11.12 6.48 1.27
N LEU A 114 -11.18 5.22 1.71
CA LEU A 114 -10.02 4.38 1.99
C LEU A 114 -9.84 3.31 0.92
N THR A 115 -8.61 3.11 0.49
CA THR A 115 -8.18 1.95 -0.29
C THR A 115 -7.43 0.99 0.63
N PHE A 116 -7.87 -0.25 0.69
CA PHE A 116 -7.25 -1.28 1.53
C PHE A 116 -6.37 -2.19 0.70
N LEU A 117 -5.13 -2.36 1.13
CA LEU A 117 -4.19 -3.38 0.63
C LEU A 117 -4.25 -4.57 1.59
N SER A 118 -5.23 -5.45 1.39
CA SER A 118 -5.46 -6.59 2.27
C SER A 118 -4.41 -7.67 2.08
N LEU A 119 -3.87 -8.18 3.18
CA LEU A 119 -2.96 -9.33 3.20
C LEU A 119 -3.69 -10.68 3.08
N SER A 120 -5.02 -10.66 2.89
CA SER A 120 -5.82 -11.86 2.67
C SER A 120 -5.44 -12.55 1.36
N ASN A 121 -5.50 -13.88 1.37
CA ASN A 121 -5.28 -14.73 0.19
C ASN A 121 -6.57 -15.06 -0.56
N LYS A 122 -7.75 -14.65 -0.08
CA LYS A 122 -9.03 -14.87 -0.77
C LYS A 122 -9.31 -13.76 -1.76
N THR A 123 -9.75 -14.14 -2.96
CA THR A 123 -10.02 -13.25 -4.09
C THR A 123 -11.50 -13.17 -4.46
N LYS A 124 -12.37 -13.95 -3.81
CA LYS A 124 -13.82 -13.94 -4.07
C LYS A 124 -14.55 -13.13 -3.01
N ILE A 125 -15.57 -12.39 -3.42
CA ILE A 125 -16.47 -11.60 -2.53
C ILE A 125 -15.65 -10.62 -1.68
N ILE A 126 -14.96 -9.70 -2.35
CA ILE A 126 -14.21 -8.61 -1.72
C ILE A 126 -14.87 -7.27 -2.02
N PRO A 127 -14.85 -6.32 -1.08
CA PRO A 127 -15.33 -4.95 -1.30
C PRO A 127 -14.56 -4.25 -2.43
N LYS A 128 -15.21 -3.31 -3.14
CA LYS A 128 -14.61 -2.62 -4.31
C LYS A 128 -13.38 -1.79 -3.98
N ASN A 129 -13.28 -1.31 -2.75
CA ASN A 129 -12.16 -0.51 -2.24
C ASN A 129 -11.05 -1.37 -1.60
N VAL A 130 -11.07 -2.69 -1.82
CA VAL A 130 -10.07 -3.63 -1.30
C VAL A 130 -9.29 -4.26 -2.45
N ILE A 131 -7.98 -4.18 -2.38
CA ILE A 131 -7.03 -4.88 -3.25
C ILE A 131 -6.39 -5.98 -2.42
N THR A 132 -6.53 -7.24 -2.82
CA THR A 132 -5.88 -8.35 -2.13
C THR A 132 -4.47 -8.55 -2.67
N ILE A 133 -3.47 -8.51 -1.78
CA ILE A 133 -2.05 -8.67 -2.11
C ILE A 133 -1.46 -9.96 -1.53
N GLY A 134 -2.25 -10.73 -0.78
CA GLY A 134 -1.83 -12.03 -0.27
C GLY A 134 -1.63 -13.06 -1.39
N ILE A 135 -0.67 -13.97 -1.17
CA ILE A 135 -0.42 -15.07 -2.10
C ILE A 135 -1.62 -16.02 -2.09
N ASN A 136 -2.34 -16.08 -3.20
CA ASN A 136 -3.53 -16.94 -3.33
C ASN A 136 -3.19 -18.31 -3.95
N ALA A 137 -4.10 -19.28 -3.76
CA ALA A 137 -3.89 -20.65 -4.25
C ALA A 137 -3.72 -20.73 -5.77
N ASN A 138 -4.45 -19.91 -6.54
CA ASN A 138 -4.34 -19.90 -8.00
C ASN A 138 -2.95 -19.46 -8.46
N SER A 139 -2.40 -18.38 -7.89
CA SER A 139 -1.06 -17.91 -8.25
C SER A 139 0.02 -18.94 -7.88
N GLN A 140 -0.14 -19.63 -6.75
CA GLN A 140 0.78 -20.71 -6.36
C GLN A 140 0.71 -21.89 -7.33
N ILE A 141 -0.50 -22.34 -7.66
CA ILE A 141 -0.70 -23.46 -8.59
C ILE A 141 -0.16 -23.09 -9.97
N ASN A 142 -0.46 -21.90 -10.47
CA ASN A 142 0.06 -21.46 -11.77
C ASN A 142 1.58 -21.44 -11.80
N ALA A 143 2.24 -20.91 -10.76
CA ALA A 143 3.70 -20.92 -10.66
C ALA A 143 4.29 -22.34 -10.68
N ILE A 144 3.63 -23.31 -9.99
CA ILE A 144 4.03 -24.72 -10.02
C ILE A 144 3.84 -25.32 -11.41
N VAL A 145 2.69 -25.05 -12.05
CA VAL A 145 2.40 -25.55 -13.41
C VAL A 145 3.41 -25.01 -14.42
N ASP A 146 3.74 -23.72 -14.34
CA ASP A 146 4.73 -23.08 -15.21
C ASP A 146 6.14 -23.67 -15.00
N PHE A 147 6.51 -23.94 -13.75
CA PHE A 147 7.75 -24.65 -13.43
C PHE A 147 7.78 -26.07 -14.01
N ILE A 148 6.72 -26.86 -13.81
CA ILE A 148 6.59 -28.22 -14.35
C ILE A 148 6.76 -28.23 -15.88
N LYS A 149 6.10 -27.28 -16.57
CA LYS A 149 6.22 -27.13 -18.03
C LYS A 149 7.63 -26.74 -18.46
N LYS A 150 8.23 -25.78 -17.79
CA LYS A 150 9.58 -25.31 -18.09
C LYS A 150 10.64 -26.40 -17.95
N GLU A 151 10.52 -27.22 -16.92
CA GLU A 151 11.45 -28.31 -16.62
C GLU A 151 11.06 -29.63 -17.33
N ASN A 152 10.01 -29.66 -18.17
CA ASN A 152 9.51 -30.83 -18.88
C ASN A 152 9.22 -32.05 -17.95
N LEU A 153 8.68 -31.79 -16.77
CA LEU A 153 8.40 -32.85 -15.80
C LEU A 153 7.13 -33.60 -16.16
N ASN A 154 7.22 -34.92 -16.42
CA ASN A 154 6.09 -35.73 -16.88
C ASN A 154 5.28 -36.37 -15.74
N LYS A 155 5.78 -36.34 -14.51
CA LYS A 155 5.11 -36.92 -13.33
C LYS A 155 5.19 -35.95 -12.16
N THR A 156 4.04 -35.67 -11.56
CA THR A 156 3.91 -34.81 -10.40
C THR A 156 3.09 -35.48 -9.32
N ILE A 157 3.55 -35.43 -8.07
CA ILE A 157 2.82 -35.94 -6.90
C ILE A 157 2.42 -34.71 -6.07
N VAL A 158 1.12 -34.62 -5.73
CA VAL A 158 0.58 -33.58 -4.87
C VAL A 158 0.26 -34.17 -3.50
N LEU A 159 0.90 -33.67 -2.46
CA LEU A 159 0.63 -34.07 -1.07
C LEU A 159 -0.29 -33.03 -0.43
N VAL A 160 -1.46 -33.45 0.00
CA VAL A 160 -2.47 -32.60 0.65
C VAL A 160 -2.78 -33.14 2.04
N PRO A 161 -2.78 -32.31 3.10
CA PRO A 161 -3.20 -32.73 4.43
C PRO A 161 -4.63 -33.23 4.44
N LYS A 162 -4.89 -34.35 5.17
CA LYS A 162 -6.22 -34.94 5.26
C LYS A 162 -7.29 -34.00 5.84
N SER A 163 -6.87 -33.03 6.63
CA SER A 163 -7.74 -32.01 7.26
C SER A 163 -8.22 -30.92 6.30
N ASP A 164 -7.56 -30.72 5.16
CA ASP A 164 -7.86 -29.63 4.22
C ASP A 164 -8.92 -29.95 3.17
N ARG A 165 -9.51 -31.15 3.21
CA ARG A 165 -10.56 -31.56 2.25
C ARG A 165 -11.82 -30.69 2.28
N LYS A 166 -11.98 -29.83 3.31
CA LYS A 166 -13.13 -28.91 3.45
C LYS A 166 -12.87 -27.48 2.90
N SER A 167 -11.66 -27.17 2.49
CA SER A 167 -11.29 -25.82 2.01
C SER A 167 -11.06 -25.72 0.49
N VAL A 168 -11.31 -26.80 -0.26
CA VAL A 168 -11.11 -26.89 -1.71
C VAL A 168 -12.46 -26.95 -2.43
N VAL A 169 -13.41 -26.12 -2.03
CA VAL A 169 -14.65 -25.87 -2.81
C VAL A 169 -14.86 -24.38 -2.99
#